data_7d6731ac097c481e68ca3ffbd4867bf6
#
_entry.id   7d6731ac097c481e68ca3ffbd4867bf6
#
_cell.length_a   1.000
_cell.length_b   1.000
_cell.length_c   1.000
_cell.angle_alpha   90.00
_cell.angle_beta   90.00
_cell.angle_gamma   90.00
#
_symmetry.space_group_name_H-M   'P 1'
#
loop_
_entity.id
_entity.type
_entity.pdbx_description
1 polymer ?
#
loop_
_entity_poly.entity_id
_entity_poly.type
_entity_poly.pdbx_seq_one_letter_code
_entity_poly.pdbx_strand_id
1 'polypeptide(L)'
;MRILALIGALAIVVAIGAAIFFFGGFYSVAENQDDPAAVAWALAHIRAASVARHAAETPPSSLDDRATVKAGARAYATIGCVNCHGGPPDANWAKWSEGLKPIPADLKVMAKERTAPQLFWVIKNGLKFTGMPSFGLAGAKDQDIWSIVAFIRNLPKMSDDDYKAWTAAP
;
A
#
# COMPACT_ATOMS: atom_id res chain seq x y z
N MET A 1 -39.86 10.97 -22.80
CA MET A 1 -39.17 12.28 -22.61
C MET A 1 -39.18 12.78 -21.15
N ARG A 2 -40.33 12.79 -20.45
CA ARG A 2 -40.39 13.28 -19.04
C ARG A 2 -39.50 12.50 -18.07
N ILE A 3 -39.43 11.16 -18.17
CA ILE A 3 -38.58 10.33 -17.31
C ILE A 3 -37.10 10.66 -17.51
N LEU A 4 -36.64 10.80 -18.74
CA LEU A 4 -35.25 11.17 -19.05
C LEU A 4 -34.90 12.57 -18.51
N ALA A 5 -35.85 13.51 -18.60
CA ALA A 5 -35.67 14.86 -18.03
C ALA A 5 -35.57 14.81 -16.51
N LEU A 6 -36.36 13.99 -15.84
CA LEU A 6 -36.29 13.81 -14.38
C LEU A 6 -34.97 13.16 -13.96
N ILE A 7 -34.51 12.13 -14.67
CA ILE A 7 -33.20 11.48 -14.40
C ILE A 7 -32.07 12.51 -14.59
N GLY A 8 -32.12 13.30 -15.68
CA GLY A 8 -31.12 14.34 -15.93
C GLY A 8 -31.11 15.42 -14.84
N ALA A 9 -32.27 15.89 -14.40
CA ALA A 9 -32.39 16.87 -13.35
C ALA A 9 -31.83 16.30 -12.00
N LEU A 10 -32.17 15.08 -11.66
CA LEU A 10 -31.64 14.42 -10.45
C LEU A 10 -30.11 14.29 -10.51
N ALA A 11 -29.57 13.88 -11.67
CA ALA A 11 -28.11 13.78 -11.83
C ALA A 11 -27.40 15.13 -11.64
N ILE A 12 -27.99 16.22 -12.15
CA ILE A 12 -27.45 17.57 -11.95
C ILE A 12 -27.49 17.97 -10.47
N VAL A 13 -28.60 17.72 -9.78
CA VAL A 13 -28.73 18.03 -8.34
C VAL A 13 -27.70 17.26 -7.53
N VAL A 14 -27.50 15.97 -7.81
CA VAL A 14 -26.49 15.14 -7.14
C VAL A 14 -25.08 15.66 -7.44
N ALA A 15 -24.78 16.04 -8.68
CA ALA A 15 -23.48 16.60 -9.05
C ALA A 15 -23.19 17.93 -8.35
N ILE A 16 -24.17 18.83 -8.27
CA ILE A 16 -24.05 20.09 -7.55
C ILE A 16 -23.87 19.84 -6.05
N GLY A 17 -24.66 18.94 -5.45
CA GLY A 17 -24.53 18.55 -4.06
C GLY A 17 -23.14 18.00 -3.72
N ALA A 18 -22.61 17.12 -4.57
CA ALA A 18 -21.26 16.58 -4.44
C ALA A 18 -20.19 17.70 -4.56
N ALA A 19 -20.35 18.60 -5.54
CA ALA A 19 -19.44 19.73 -5.68
C ALA A 19 -19.44 20.63 -4.45
N ILE A 20 -20.61 20.98 -3.91
CA ILE A 20 -20.71 21.76 -2.66
C ILE A 20 -20.06 21.02 -1.49
N PHE A 21 -20.28 19.71 -1.36
CA PHE A 21 -19.72 18.90 -0.29
C PHE A 21 -18.19 18.89 -0.32
N PHE A 22 -17.57 18.65 -1.47
CA PHE A 22 -16.12 18.58 -1.59
C PHE A 22 -15.46 19.96 -1.64
N PHE A 23 -15.94 20.88 -2.44
CA PHE A 23 -15.32 22.21 -2.62
C PHE A 23 -15.78 23.25 -1.60
N GLY A 24 -16.90 23.04 -0.92
CA GLY A 24 -17.38 23.87 0.17
C GLY A 24 -16.73 23.59 1.52
N GLY A 25 -15.78 22.65 1.58
CA GLY A 25 -15.06 22.31 2.81
C GLY A 25 -15.84 21.44 3.80
N PHE A 26 -16.95 20.85 3.38
CA PHE A 26 -17.72 19.91 4.23
C PHE A 26 -17.05 18.54 4.32
N TYR A 27 -16.21 18.20 3.34
CA TYR A 27 -15.35 17.02 3.41
C TYR A 27 -14.10 17.34 4.22
N SER A 28 -13.93 16.66 5.36
CA SER A 28 -12.74 16.82 6.20
C SER A 28 -11.55 16.04 5.59
N VAL A 29 -10.42 16.69 5.50
CA VAL A 29 -9.13 16.06 5.10
C VAL A 29 -8.25 15.75 6.31
N ALA A 30 -8.81 15.78 7.52
CA ALA A 30 -8.07 15.49 8.74
C ALA A 30 -7.86 13.99 8.92
N GLU A 31 -6.61 13.57 9.07
CA GLU A 31 -6.21 12.15 9.21
C GLU A 31 -6.80 11.45 10.45
N ASN A 32 -7.21 12.21 11.48
CA ASN A 32 -7.83 11.64 12.68
C ASN A 32 -9.34 11.34 12.53
N GLN A 33 -9.88 11.54 11.34
CA GLN A 33 -11.27 11.24 10.99
C GLN A 33 -11.31 10.17 9.89
N ASP A 34 -12.28 9.28 10.00
CA ASP A 34 -12.48 8.28 8.93
C ASP A 34 -13.23 8.91 7.76
N ASP A 35 -12.87 8.49 6.54
CA ASP A 35 -13.60 8.85 5.34
C ASP A 35 -15.06 8.39 5.41
N PRO A 36 -16.02 9.14 4.83
CA PRO A 36 -17.35 8.62 4.58
C PRO A 36 -17.28 7.27 3.84
N ALA A 37 -18.09 6.30 4.25
CA ALA A 37 -18.01 4.92 3.76
C ALA A 37 -17.99 4.81 2.21
N ALA A 38 -18.75 5.66 1.52
CA ALA A 38 -18.78 5.69 0.06
C ALA A 38 -17.44 6.16 -0.55
N VAL A 39 -16.78 7.13 0.07
CA VAL A 39 -15.46 7.65 -0.35
C VAL A 39 -14.40 6.60 -0.09
N ALA A 40 -14.36 6.02 1.11
CA ALA A 40 -13.43 4.96 1.47
C ALA A 40 -13.55 3.75 0.53
N TRP A 41 -14.79 3.34 0.24
CA TRP A 41 -15.08 2.26 -0.71
C TRP A 41 -14.57 2.60 -2.12
N ALA A 42 -14.87 3.79 -2.64
CA ALA A 42 -14.45 4.21 -3.97
C ALA A 42 -12.93 4.25 -4.09
N LEU A 43 -12.23 4.86 -3.11
CA LEU A 43 -10.77 4.93 -3.09
C LEU A 43 -10.13 3.54 -3.01
N ALA A 44 -10.68 2.62 -2.21
CA ALA A 44 -10.19 1.24 -2.12
C ALA A 44 -10.31 0.50 -3.45
N HIS A 45 -11.46 0.63 -4.14
CA HIS A 45 -11.69 0.01 -5.45
C HIS A 45 -10.81 0.62 -6.55
N ILE A 46 -10.64 1.94 -6.58
CA ILE A 46 -9.75 2.61 -7.53
C ILE A 46 -8.31 2.13 -7.36
N ARG A 47 -7.81 2.04 -6.11
CA ARG A 47 -6.47 1.53 -5.83
C ARG A 47 -6.32 0.07 -6.28
N ALA A 48 -7.27 -0.80 -5.92
CA ALA A 48 -7.22 -2.21 -6.29
C ALA A 48 -7.23 -2.41 -7.82
N ALA A 49 -8.12 -1.73 -8.53
CA ALA A 49 -8.23 -1.78 -9.98
C ALA A 49 -6.95 -1.23 -10.67
N SER A 50 -6.41 -0.12 -10.16
CA SER A 50 -5.17 0.47 -10.68
C SER A 50 -3.99 -0.48 -10.54
N VAL A 51 -3.80 -1.06 -9.36
CA VAL A 51 -2.71 -2.04 -9.11
C VAL A 51 -2.88 -3.26 -10.01
N ALA A 52 -4.09 -3.83 -10.09
CA ALA A 52 -4.35 -4.99 -10.93
C ALA A 52 -4.06 -4.74 -12.43
N ARG A 53 -4.34 -3.52 -12.91
CA ARG A 53 -4.14 -3.15 -14.32
C ARG A 53 -2.68 -2.87 -14.67
N HIS A 54 -1.90 -2.31 -13.76
CA HIS A 54 -0.56 -1.79 -14.07
C HIS A 54 0.58 -2.69 -13.57
N ALA A 55 0.31 -3.68 -12.74
CA ALA A 55 1.33 -4.60 -12.21
C ALA A 55 1.67 -5.69 -13.25
N ALA A 56 2.47 -5.33 -14.25
CA ALA A 56 2.81 -6.19 -15.39
C ALA A 56 4.27 -6.70 -15.38
N GLU A 57 5.07 -6.31 -14.38
CA GLU A 57 6.47 -6.66 -14.29
C GLU A 57 6.65 -8.17 -14.08
N THR A 58 7.64 -8.75 -14.76
CA THR A 58 7.98 -10.18 -14.62
C THR A 58 8.88 -10.38 -13.41
N PRO A 59 8.50 -11.23 -12.44
CA PRO A 59 9.36 -11.55 -11.32
C PRO A 59 10.65 -12.25 -11.75
N PRO A 60 11.80 -11.96 -11.10
CA PRO A 60 13.02 -12.71 -11.35
C PRO A 60 12.90 -14.15 -10.86
N SER A 61 13.65 -15.07 -11.49
CA SER A 61 13.69 -16.50 -11.11
C SER A 61 14.24 -16.74 -9.70
N SER A 62 15.05 -15.80 -9.19
CA SER A 62 15.68 -15.86 -7.85
C SER A 62 14.76 -15.42 -6.71
N LEU A 63 13.47 -15.18 -6.97
CA LEU A 63 12.56 -14.57 -5.97
C LEU A 63 12.43 -15.41 -4.68
N ASP A 64 12.57 -16.74 -4.78
CA ASP A 64 12.47 -17.64 -3.64
C ASP A 64 13.84 -18.06 -3.05
N ASP A 65 14.94 -17.55 -3.61
CA ASP A 65 16.29 -17.84 -3.11
C ASP A 65 16.52 -17.23 -1.72
N ARG A 66 17.07 -18.02 -0.80
CA ARG A 66 17.37 -17.58 0.57
C ARG A 66 18.25 -16.32 0.61
N ALA A 67 19.20 -16.18 -0.30
CA ALA A 67 20.07 -15.01 -0.40
C ALA A 67 19.25 -13.75 -0.76
N THR A 68 18.34 -13.87 -1.73
CA THR A 68 17.43 -12.80 -2.15
C THR A 68 16.49 -12.39 -1.01
N VAL A 69 15.89 -13.37 -0.31
CA VAL A 69 15.01 -13.11 0.85
C VAL A 69 15.77 -12.39 1.96
N LYS A 70 17.01 -12.82 2.26
CA LYS A 70 17.86 -12.16 3.28
C LYS A 70 18.24 -10.74 2.87
N ALA A 71 18.60 -10.52 1.61
CA ALA A 71 18.86 -9.16 1.09
C ALA A 71 17.60 -8.28 1.22
N GLY A 72 16.42 -8.85 0.93
CA GLY A 72 15.13 -8.19 1.09
C GLY A 72 14.81 -7.80 2.52
N ALA A 73 15.09 -8.67 3.51
CA ALA A 73 14.90 -8.34 4.92
C ALA A 73 15.75 -7.13 5.34
N ARG A 74 17.01 -7.08 4.89
CA ARG A 74 17.90 -5.94 5.14
C ARG A 74 17.40 -4.66 4.46
N ALA A 75 17.06 -4.75 3.17
CA ALA A 75 16.53 -3.60 2.43
C ALA A 75 15.23 -3.08 3.07
N TYR A 76 14.32 -3.96 3.48
CA TYR A 76 13.08 -3.65 4.17
C TYR A 76 13.31 -2.83 5.45
N ALA A 77 14.26 -3.27 6.27
CA ALA A 77 14.64 -2.57 7.49
C ALA A 77 15.32 -1.22 7.20
N THR A 78 16.28 -1.21 6.25
CA THR A 78 17.12 -0.04 5.97
C THR A 78 16.35 1.09 5.27
N ILE A 79 15.45 0.73 4.34
CA ILE A 79 14.63 1.72 3.59
C ILE A 79 13.50 2.29 4.48
N GLY A 80 13.19 1.62 5.59
CA GLY A 80 12.22 2.10 6.58
C GLY A 80 10.81 1.55 6.42
N CYS A 81 10.60 0.48 5.65
CA CYS A 81 9.30 -0.18 5.53
C CYS A 81 8.77 -0.65 6.90
N VAL A 82 9.69 -1.09 7.77
CA VAL A 82 9.41 -1.55 9.14
C VAL A 82 8.70 -0.46 9.97
N ASN A 83 8.95 0.81 9.71
CA ASN A 83 8.36 1.91 10.49
C ASN A 83 6.83 1.98 10.37
N CYS A 84 6.31 1.60 9.20
CA CYS A 84 4.86 1.62 8.94
C CYS A 84 4.24 0.24 9.03
N HIS A 85 4.92 -0.78 8.54
CA HIS A 85 4.37 -2.12 8.40
C HIS A 85 4.81 -3.10 9.50
N GLY A 86 5.70 -2.66 10.39
CA GLY A 86 6.29 -3.54 11.38
C GLY A 86 7.20 -4.62 10.77
N GLY A 87 7.65 -5.52 11.61
CA GLY A 87 8.46 -6.68 11.24
C GLY A 87 8.50 -7.67 12.40
N PRO A 88 9.08 -8.87 12.22
CA PRO A 88 9.27 -9.79 13.33
C PRO A 88 10.20 -9.21 14.43
N PRO A 89 9.86 -9.33 15.73
CA PRO A 89 8.56 -9.74 16.24
C PRO A 89 7.43 -8.76 15.89
N ASP A 90 6.21 -9.26 15.89
CA ASP A 90 5.04 -8.43 15.55
C ASP A 90 4.97 -7.15 16.39
N ALA A 91 4.37 -6.10 15.83
CA ALA A 91 4.16 -4.80 16.46
C ALA A 91 5.42 -3.90 16.61
N ASN A 92 6.44 -4.09 15.81
CA ASN A 92 7.64 -3.24 15.84
C ASN A 92 7.57 -2.07 14.81
N TRP A 93 6.43 -1.38 14.77
CA TRP A 93 6.26 -0.18 13.93
C TRP A 93 6.44 1.11 14.73
N ALA A 94 6.71 2.19 14.04
CA ALA A 94 6.79 3.51 14.66
C ALA A 94 5.39 4.00 15.07
N LYS A 95 5.24 4.51 16.29
CA LYS A 95 3.95 4.95 16.85
C LYS A 95 3.19 5.94 15.96
N TRP A 96 3.90 6.81 15.25
CA TRP A 96 3.27 7.80 14.37
C TRP A 96 2.53 7.17 13.18
N SER A 97 2.90 5.95 12.78
CA SER A 97 2.25 5.28 11.64
C SER A 97 0.80 4.86 11.93
N GLU A 98 0.41 4.79 13.20
CA GLU A 98 -0.98 4.58 13.60
C GLU A 98 -1.90 5.76 13.23
N GLY A 99 -1.31 6.93 12.97
CA GLY A 99 -2.04 8.11 12.50
C GLY A 99 -2.29 8.14 10.99
N LEU A 100 -1.78 7.17 10.23
CA LEU A 100 -1.99 7.13 8.78
C LEU A 100 -3.39 6.58 8.43
N LYS A 101 -4.03 7.20 7.44
CA LYS A 101 -5.32 6.75 6.89
C LYS A 101 -5.19 6.55 5.36
N PRO A 102 -5.49 5.37 4.85
CA PRO A 102 -5.77 4.12 5.59
C PRO A 102 -4.58 3.65 6.41
N ILE A 103 -4.85 2.90 7.48
CA ILE A 103 -3.82 2.26 8.29
C ILE A 103 -2.92 1.39 7.40
N PRO A 104 -1.58 1.38 7.61
CA PRO A 104 -0.67 0.53 6.86
C PRO A 104 -1.10 -0.93 6.89
N ALA A 105 -1.09 -1.56 5.72
CA ALA A 105 -1.55 -2.94 5.57
C ALA A 105 -0.66 -3.93 6.32
N ASP A 106 -1.27 -4.97 6.90
CA ASP A 106 -0.54 -6.14 7.39
C ASP A 106 0.09 -6.90 6.21
N LEU A 107 1.42 -6.89 6.14
CA LEU A 107 2.15 -7.52 5.05
C LEU A 107 2.10 -9.06 5.10
N LYS A 108 1.83 -9.69 6.25
CA LYS A 108 1.60 -11.14 6.32
C LYS A 108 0.31 -11.54 5.60
N VAL A 109 -0.70 -10.67 5.64
CA VAL A 109 -1.94 -10.83 4.88
C VAL A 109 -1.70 -10.53 3.40
N MET A 110 -1.06 -9.40 3.10
CA MET A 110 -0.77 -9.00 1.71
C MET A 110 0.11 -10.02 0.96
N ALA A 111 1.02 -10.69 1.65
CA ALA A 111 1.85 -11.76 1.09
C ALA A 111 1.04 -12.92 0.50
N LYS A 112 -0.16 -13.17 1.02
CA LYS A 112 -1.07 -14.24 0.57
C LYS A 112 -2.07 -13.75 -0.48
N GLU A 113 -2.48 -12.49 -0.40
CA GLU A 113 -3.56 -11.92 -1.23
C GLU A 113 -3.05 -11.26 -2.51
N ARG A 114 -1.77 -10.85 -2.55
CA ARG A 114 -1.20 -10.10 -3.66
C ARG A 114 -0.16 -10.91 -4.42
N THR A 115 -0.16 -10.76 -5.74
CA THR A 115 0.89 -11.35 -6.58
C THR A 115 2.21 -10.60 -6.41
N ALA A 116 3.33 -11.25 -6.74
CA ALA A 116 4.64 -10.60 -6.68
C ALA A 116 4.74 -9.34 -7.55
N PRO A 117 4.22 -9.31 -8.80
CA PRO A 117 4.15 -8.08 -9.58
C PRO A 117 3.35 -6.95 -8.90
N GLN A 118 2.23 -7.29 -8.25
CA GLN A 118 1.42 -6.28 -7.54
C GLN A 118 2.18 -5.68 -6.35
N LEU A 119 2.86 -6.49 -5.55
CA LEU A 119 3.71 -6.02 -4.46
C LEU A 119 4.85 -5.14 -4.99
N PHE A 120 5.53 -5.58 -6.05
CA PHE A 120 6.59 -4.81 -6.70
C PHE A 120 6.08 -3.44 -7.17
N TRP A 121 4.96 -3.43 -7.91
CA TRP A 121 4.39 -2.20 -8.45
C TRP A 121 4.05 -1.20 -7.34
N VAL A 122 3.43 -1.68 -6.26
CA VAL A 122 3.07 -0.84 -5.10
C VAL A 122 4.30 -0.25 -4.44
N ILE A 123 5.33 -1.04 -4.18
CA ILE A 123 6.56 -0.55 -3.56
C ILE A 123 7.26 0.46 -4.46
N LYS A 124 7.38 0.16 -5.75
CA LYS A 124 8.06 1.03 -6.71
C LYS A 124 7.34 2.36 -6.88
N ASN A 125 6.01 2.33 -7.05
CA ASN A 125 5.23 3.51 -7.46
C ASN A 125 4.55 4.23 -6.30
N GLY A 126 4.40 3.58 -5.14
CA GLY A 126 3.58 4.10 -4.05
C GLY A 126 2.08 4.05 -4.36
N LEU A 127 1.27 4.56 -3.45
CA LEU A 127 -0.18 4.63 -3.59
C LEU A 127 -0.70 6.02 -3.25
N LYS A 128 -1.35 6.68 -4.19
CA LYS A 128 -2.05 7.95 -3.94
C LYS A 128 -3.15 7.77 -2.88
N PHE A 129 -3.39 8.82 -2.12
CA PHE A 129 -4.38 8.84 -1.02
C PHE A 129 -4.08 7.81 0.07
N THR A 130 -2.79 7.60 0.34
CA THR A 130 -2.27 6.76 1.43
C THR A 130 -0.92 7.29 1.88
N GLY A 131 -0.43 6.82 3.02
CA GLY A 131 0.94 7.10 3.49
C GLY A 131 2.04 6.31 2.78
N MET A 132 1.72 5.45 1.78
CA MET A 132 2.72 4.63 1.08
C MET A 132 3.46 5.44 0.01
N PRO A 133 4.75 5.77 0.21
CA PRO A 133 5.52 6.56 -0.74
C PRO A 133 6.00 5.74 -1.93
N SER A 134 6.43 6.41 -3.01
CA SER A 134 7.13 5.76 -4.12
C SER A 134 8.61 5.58 -3.78
N PHE A 135 9.02 4.34 -3.52
CA PHE A 135 10.45 4.05 -3.29
C PHE A 135 11.28 4.12 -4.57
N GLY A 136 10.69 3.90 -5.74
CA GLY A 136 11.37 4.11 -7.01
C GLY A 136 11.76 5.57 -7.22
N LEU A 137 10.88 6.53 -6.92
CA LEU A 137 11.22 7.96 -6.95
C LEU A 137 12.23 8.34 -5.86
N ALA A 138 12.23 7.63 -4.73
CA ALA A 138 13.20 7.80 -3.66
C ALA A 138 14.58 7.17 -3.97
N GLY A 139 14.76 6.58 -5.16
CA GLY A 139 16.04 6.06 -5.62
C GLY A 139 16.28 4.57 -5.37
N ALA A 140 15.29 3.82 -4.86
CA ALA A 140 15.41 2.37 -4.71
C ALA A 140 15.51 1.69 -6.10
N LYS A 141 16.48 0.79 -6.23
CA LYS A 141 16.68 0.03 -7.48
C LYS A 141 15.66 -1.10 -7.58
N ASP A 142 15.27 -1.46 -8.80
CA ASP A 142 14.32 -2.55 -9.03
C ASP A 142 14.78 -3.88 -8.40
N GLN A 143 16.07 -4.15 -8.37
CA GLN A 143 16.64 -5.33 -7.72
C GLN A 143 16.38 -5.34 -6.21
N ASP A 144 16.53 -4.19 -5.53
CA ASP A 144 16.27 -4.08 -4.09
C ASP A 144 14.78 -4.23 -3.81
N ILE A 145 13.93 -3.64 -4.65
CA ILE A 145 12.47 -3.78 -4.56
C ILE A 145 12.05 -5.24 -4.74
N TRP A 146 12.59 -5.96 -5.72
CA TRP A 146 12.33 -7.39 -5.89
C TRP A 146 12.80 -8.22 -4.69
N SER A 147 13.92 -7.86 -4.10
CA SER A 147 14.39 -8.51 -2.87
C SER A 147 13.42 -8.27 -1.71
N ILE A 148 12.88 -7.04 -1.57
CA ILE A 148 11.84 -6.74 -0.58
C ILE A 148 10.57 -7.56 -0.84
N VAL A 149 10.16 -7.71 -2.10
CA VAL A 149 9.02 -8.57 -2.47
C VAL A 149 9.26 -10.03 -2.05
N ALA A 150 10.47 -10.55 -2.29
CA ALA A 150 10.87 -11.88 -1.87
C ALA A 150 10.76 -12.05 -0.35
N PHE A 151 11.23 -11.07 0.42
CA PHE A 151 11.10 -11.05 1.88
C PHE A 151 9.63 -11.02 2.31
N ILE A 152 8.80 -10.11 1.77
CA ILE A 152 7.38 -10.00 2.12
C ILE A 152 6.64 -11.32 1.87
N ARG A 153 6.89 -12.00 0.76
CA ARG A 153 6.29 -13.29 0.45
C ARG A 153 6.67 -14.38 1.45
N ASN A 154 7.84 -14.28 2.06
CA ASN A 154 8.34 -15.21 3.07
C ASN A 154 8.00 -14.76 4.52
N LEU A 155 7.53 -13.54 4.72
CA LEU A 155 7.22 -12.97 6.02
C LEU A 155 6.28 -13.84 6.89
N PRO A 156 5.23 -14.51 6.36
CA PRO A 156 4.38 -15.39 7.16
C PRO A 156 5.08 -16.60 7.78
N LYS A 157 6.29 -16.95 7.27
CA LYS A 157 7.09 -18.11 7.74
C LYS A 157 8.38 -17.67 8.43
N MET A 158 8.63 -16.37 8.50
CA MET A 158 9.85 -15.80 9.07
C MET A 158 9.84 -15.92 10.59
N SER A 159 10.92 -16.45 11.17
CA SER A 159 11.13 -16.40 12.62
C SER A 159 11.72 -15.07 13.05
N ASP A 160 11.45 -14.69 14.30
CA ASP A 160 12.02 -13.48 14.90
C ASP A 160 13.55 -13.54 14.94
N ASP A 161 14.12 -14.72 15.23
CA ASP A 161 15.56 -14.90 15.32
C ASP A 161 16.25 -14.78 13.96
N ASP A 162 15.65 -15.36 12.89
CA ASP A 162 16.16 -15.18 11.52
C ASP A 162 16.12 -13.70 11.12
N TYR A 163 15.00 -13.01 11.36
CA TYR A 163 14.89 -11.60 11.02
C TYR A 163 15.92 -10.75 11.75
N LYS A 164 16.07 -10.92 13.06
CA LYS A 164 17.08 -10.23 13.86
C LYS A 164 18.50 -10.51 13.37
N ALA A 165 18.82 -11.78 13.11
CA ALA A 165 20.14 -12.16 12.60
C ALA A 165 20.45 -11.60 11.21
N TRP A 166 19.42 -11.42 10.36
CA TRP A 166 19.60 -10.91 9.01
C TRP A 166 19.64 -9.38 8.94
N THR A 167 19.00 -8.70 9.85
CA THR A 167 18.90 -7.23 9.91
C THR A 167 19.87 -6.59 10.91
N ALA A 168 20.54 -7.39 11.74
CA ALA A 168 21.65 -6.90 12.58
C ALA A 168 22.68 -6.18 11.70
N ALA A 169 23.11 -5.00 12.15
CA ALA A 169 24.20 -4.27 11.50
C ALA A 169 25.46 -5.15 11.47
N PRO A 170 26.26 -5.11 10.39
CA PRO A 170 27.54 -5.81 10.32
C PRO A 170 28.53 -5.27 11.33
#